data_4a61508b96a29a52f12cef12aa87d315
#
_entry.id   4a61508b96a29a52f12cef12aa87d315
#
_cell.length_a   1.000
_cell.length_b   1.000
_cell.length_c   1.000
_cell.angle_alpha   90.00
_cell.angle_beta   90.00
_cell.angle_gamma   90.00
#
_symmetry.space_group_name_H-M   'P 1'
#
loop_
_entity.id
_entity.type
_entity.pdbx_description
1 polymer ?
#
loop_
_entity_poly.entity_id
_entity_poly.type
_entity_poly.pdbx_seq_one_letter_code
_entity_poly.pdbx_strand_id
1 'polypeptide(L)'
;YTNADLIYACHVLEHFPTKPFPFQPLTWKEVLTSWHKALRPGGVLRLSVPDIKAACEHYLLTDDFDSVQAFFYGGQKYDFDYHYHGWSYETLEKELMSMGFCDVRVYDWKSTEHFYVDDYSQAYLPHMDKTNGKLMSLNVEATKK
;
A
#
# COMPACT_ATOMS: atom_id res chain seq x y z
N TYR A 1 -14.80 4.33 16.06
CA TYR A 1 -15.11 5.45 15.17
C TYR A 1 -15.75 4.89 13.90
N THR A 2 -16.94 5.36 13.57
CA THR A 2 -17.66 5.10 12.32
C THR A 2 -17.92 6.45 11.65
N ASN A 3 -18.08 6.48 10.33
CA ASN A 3 -18.33 7.67 9.53
C ASN A 3 -17.10 8.56 9.23
N ALA A 4 -15.93 7.98 9.07
CA ALA A 4 -14.78 8.71 8.56
C ALA A 4 -14.98 9.11 7.07
N ASP A 5 -14.57 10.31 6.71
CA ASP A 5 -14.57 10.80 5.32
C ASP A 5 -13.41 10.18 4.52
N LEU A 6 -12.26 10.03 5.17
CA LEU A 6 -11.03 9.51 4.60
C LEU A 6 -10.32 8.61 5.62
N ILE A 7 -9.84 7.48 5.15
CA ILE A 7 -8.81 6.70 5.84
C ILE A 7 -7.58 6.68 4.94
N TYR A 8 -6.45 7.12 5.47
CA TYR A 8 -5.16 7.06 4.81
C TYR A 8 -4.25 6.04 5.51
N ALA A 9 -3.74 5.09 4.74
CA ALA A 9 -2.81 4.07 5.23
C ALA A 9 -1.64 3.93 4.26
N CYS A 10 -0.44 4.30 4.73
CA CYS A 10 0.77 4.30 3.94
C CYS A 10 1.72 3.22 4.45
N HIS A 11 2.00 2.22 3.63
CA HIS A 11 2.86 1.08 3.94
C HIS A 11 2.48 0.40 5.27
N VAL A 12 1.23 -0.06 5.32
CA VAL A 12 0.62 -0.73 6.48
C VAL A 12 0.07 -2.10 6.09
N LEU A 13 -0.62 -2.20 4.94
CA LEU A 13 -1.41 -3.38 4.59
C LEU A 13 -0.56 -4.62 4.30
N GLU A 14 0.65 -4.43 3.78
CA GLU A 14 1.63 -5.48 3.48
C GLU A 14 2.13 -6.23 4.71
N HIS A 15 2.02 -5.62 5.89
CA HIS A 15 2.43 -6.21 7.16
C HIS A 15 1.41 -7.19 7.74
N PHE A 16 0.27 -7.40 7.07
CA PHE A 16 -0.76 -8.34 7.50
C PHE A 16 -0.77 -9.59 6.64
N PRO A 17 -0.74 -10.79 7.26
CA PRO A 17 -0.71 -12.05 6.53
C PRO A 17 -2.08 -12.43 5.93
N THR A 18 -2.07 -13.44 5.07
CA THR A 18 -3.30 -14.07 4.57
C THR A 18 -3.96 -14.97 5.61
N LYS A 19 -3.15 -15.56 6.50
CA LYS A 19 -3.62 -16.40 7.61
C LYS A 19 -3.02 -15.88 8.91
N PRO A 20 -3.82 -15.77 10.00
CA PRO A 20 -3.31 -15.28 11.27
C PRO A 20 -2.33 -16.27 11.91
N PHE A 21 -1.43 -15.74 12.72
CA PHE A 21 -0.52 -16.51 13.57
C PHE A 21 -0.28 -15.75 14.90
N PRO A 22 0.35 -16.38 15.93
CA PRO A 22 0.34 -15.82 17.30
C PRO A 22 0.83 -14.37 17.44
N PHE A 23 1.81 -13.95 16.64
CA PHE A 23 2.37 -12.59 16.70
C PHE A 23 1.68 -11.59 15.74
N GLN A 24 0.88 -12.09 14.77
CA GLN A 24 0.09 -11.26 13.87
C GLN A 24 -1.31 -11.87 13.73
N PRO A 25 -2.21 -11.55 14.67
CA PRO A 25 -3.53 -12.19 14.75
C PRO A 25 -4.53 -11.68 13.71
N LEU A 26 -4.25 -10.55 13.05
CA LEU A 26 -5.11 -9.97 12.02
C LEU A 26 -4.60 -10.30 10.62
N THR A 27 -5.51 -10.59 9.74
CA THR A 27 -5.25 -10.74 8.30
C THR A 27 -5.46 -9.40 7.59
N TRP A 28 -4.85 -9.21 6.41
CA TRP A 28 -5.09 -8.04 5.58
C TRP A 28 -6.58 -7.86 5.20
N LYS A 29 -7.35 -8.97 5.07
CA LYS A 29 -8.81 -8.92 4.83
C LYS A 29 -9.58 -8.34 6.00
N GLU A 30 -9.23 -8.73 7.21
CA GLU A 30 -9.87 -8.20 8.43
C GLU A 30 -9.55 -6.72 8.61
N VAL A 31 -8.34 -6.32 8.31
CA VAL A 31 -7.91 -4.91 8.33
C VAL A 31 -8.72 -4.09 7.32
N LEU A 32 -8.78 -4.51 6.06
CA LEU A 32 -9.59 -3.82 5.04
C LEU A 32 -11.07 -3.79 5.40
N THR A 33 -11.59 -4.89 5.95
CA THR A 33 -12.99 -4.95 6.44
C THR A 33 -13.24 -3.94 7.56
N SER A 34 -12.29 -3.78 8.47
CA SER A 34 -12.36 -2.81 9.56
C SER A 34 -12.36 -1.38 9.03
N TRP A 35 -11.48 -1.06 8.07
CA TRP A 35 -11.43 0.25 7.43
C TRP A 35 -12.71 0.55 6.64
N HIS A 36 -13.22 -0.44 5.88
CA HIS A 36 -14.49 -0.31 5.17
C HIS A 36 -15.64 0.03 6.14
N LYS A 37 -15.72 -0.65 7.29
CA LYS A 37 -16.74 -0.37 8.31
C LYS A 37 -16.61 1.02 8.92
N ALA A 38 -15.39 1.51 9.11
CA ALA A 38 -15.11 2.81 9.71
C ALA A 38 -15.44 4.00 8.79
N LEU A 39 -15.38 3.81 7.47
CA LEU A 39 -15.75 4.83 6.49
C LEU A 39 -17.27 5.02 6.43
N ARG A 40 -17.72 6.25 6.18
CA ARG A 40 -19.11 6.52 5.78
C ARG A 40 -19.36 6.07 4.33
N PRO A 41 -20.62 5.88 3.89
CA PRO A 41 -20.92 5.76 2.47
C PRO A 41 -20.36 6.97 1.69
N GLY A 42 -19.67 6.70 0.56
CA GLY A 42 -18.94 7.72 -0.21
C GLY A 42 -17.62 8.17 0.41
N GLY A 43 -17.21 7.62 1.56
CA GLY A 43 -15.90 7.86 2.16
C GLY A 43 -14.78 7.18 1.36
N VAL A 44 -13.59 7.74 1.42
CA VAL A 44 -12.43 7.31 0.61
C VAL A 44 -11.43 6.52 1.45
N LEU A 45 -11.01 5.38 0.95
CA LEU A 45 -9.82 4.68 1.41
C LEU A 45 -8.67 5.06 0.48
N ARG A 46 -7.62 5.65 1.03
CA ARG A 46 -6.38 5.99 0.32
C ARG A 46 -5.27 5.10 0.85
N LEU A 47 -4.72 4.28 -0.02
CA LEU A 47 -3.68 3.30 0.30
C LEU A 47 -2.39 3.61 -0.44
N SER A 48 -1.27 3.37 0.22
CA SER A 48 0.04 3.25 -0.39
C SER A 48 0.66 1.94 0.08
N VAL A 49 1.10 1.11 -0.84
CA VAL A 49 1.75 -0.18 -0.55
C VAL A 49 2.98 -0.34 -1.45
N PRO A 50 3.94 -1.21 -1.13
CA PRO A 50 5.02 -1.52 -2.05
C PRO A 50 4.49 -1.96 -3.42
N ASP A 51 4.95 -1.32 -4.49
CA ASP A 51 4.63 -1.71 -5.87
C ASP A 51 5.52 -2.87 -6.30
N ILE A 52 5.01 -4.09 -6.19
CA ILE A 52 5.76 -5.30 -6.54
C ILE A 52 6.13 -5.32 -8.03
N LYS A 53 5.27 -4.77 -8.90
CA LYS A 53 5.58 -4.66 -10.33
C LYS A 53 6.75 -3.71 -10.55
N ALA A 54 6.73 -2.52 -9.94
CA ALA A 54 7.82 -1.56 -10.02
C ALA A 54 9.14 -2.13 -9.48
N ALA A 55 9.09 -2.89 -8.37
CA ALA A 55 10.27 -3.56 -7.81
C ALA A 55 10.85 -4.61 -8.76
N CYS A 56 10.01 -5.45 -9.37
CA CYS A 56 10.44 -6.43 -10.37
C CYS A 56 11.08 -5.75 -11.59
N GLU A 57 10.44 -4.70 -12.13
CA GLU A 57 10.95 -3.97 -13.28
C GLU A 57 12.28 -3.27 -12.97
N HIS A 58 12.42 -2.69 -11.78
CA HIS A 58 13.69 -2.06 -11.35
C HIS A 58 14.80 -3.10 -11.26
N TYR A 59 14.54 -4.25 -10.62
CA TYR A 59 15.51 -5.34 -10.54
C TYR A 59 15.97 -5.85 -11.93
N LEU A 60 15.02 -6.06 -12.84
CA LEU A 60 15.34 -6.51 -14.20
C LEU A 60 16.18 -5.51 -14.99
N LEU A 61 16.07 -4.22 -14.69
CA LEU A 61 16.86 -3.18 -15.35
C LEU A 61 18.25 -3.00 -14.75
N THR A 62 18.39 -3.23 -13.44
CA THR A 62 19.62 -2.87 -12.71
C THR A 62 20.46 -4.07 -12.27
N ASP A 63 19.87 -5.26 -12.23
CA ASP A 63 20.43 -6.49 -11.62
C ASP A 63 20.81 -6.29 -10.12
N ASP A 64 20.23 -5.25 -9.47
CA ASP A 64 20.47 -4.91 -8.08
C ASP A 64 19.29 -5.35 -7.21
N PHE A 65 19.36 -6.58 -6.68
CA PHE A 65 18.34 -7.13 -5.80
C PHE A 65 18.33 -6.45 -4.42
N ASP A 66 19.49 -6.03 -3.93
CA ASP A 66 19.61 -5.43 -2.59
C ASP A 66 18.77 -4.14 -2.49
N SER A 67 18.70 -3.36 -3.56
CA SER A 67 17.89 -2.14 -3.60
C SER A 67 16.37 -2.39 -3.51
N VAL A 68 15.89 -3.56 -3.93
CA VAL A 68 14.45 -3.88 -4.00
C VAL A 68 13.99 -4.92 -2.97
N GLN A 69 14.90 -5.64 -2.34
CA GLN A 69 14.58 -6.75 -1.44
C GLN A 69 13.60 -6.35 -0.31
N ALA A 70 13.74 -5.13 0.24
CA ALA A 70 12.86 -4.64 1.30
C ALA A 70 11.40 -4.43 0.84
N PHE A 71 11.15 -4.19 -0.46
CA PHE A 71 9.78 -4.12 -0.98
C PHE A 71 9.07 -5.47 -0.94
N PHE A 72 9.82 -6.58 -1.07
CA PHE A 72 9.28 -7.94 -1.00
C PHE A 72 9.13 -8.46 0.43
N TYR A 73 10.13 -8.21 1.28
CA TYR A 73 10.26 -8.91 2.56
C TYR A 73 10.14 -8.00 3.78
N GLY A 74 10.06 -6.67 3.61
CA GLY A 74 10.21 -5.69 4.68
C GLY A 74 11.66 -5.50 5.09
N GLY A 75 11.90 -4.53 5.95
CA GLY A 75 13.25 -4.24 6.45
C GLY A 75 13.76 -5.23 7.49
N GLN A 76 12.86 -6.02 8.11
CA GLN A 76 13.11 -7.06 9.11
C GLN A 76 13.96 -6.59 10.31
N LYS A 77 13.81 -5.32 10.69
CA LYS A 77 14.56 -4.70 11.78
C LYS A 77 13.93 -4.95 13.16
N TYR A 78 12.64 -5.29 13.18
CA TYR A 78 11.85 -5.60 14.38
C TYR A 78 10.64 -6.47 14.01
N ASP A 79 9.93 -7.00 14.99
CA ASP A 79 8.91 -8.04 14.84
C ASP A 79 7.75 -7.70 13.87
N PHE A 80 7.48 -6.41 13.64
CA PHE A 80 6.42 -5.95 12.76
C PHE A 80 6.92 -5.40 11.42
N ASP A 81 8.22 -5.47 11.13
CA ASP A 81 8.84 -4.97 9.91
C ASP A 81 9.03 -6.07 8.85
N TYR A 82 8.04 -6.97 8.76
CA TYR A 82 7.97 -8.05 7.77
C TYR A 82 6.82 -7.81 6.81
N HIS A 83 7.06 -8.01 5.51
CA HIS A 83 5.99 -8.03 4.52
C HIS A 83 5.49 -9.47 4.33
N TYR A 84 4.20 -9.67 4.56
CA TYR A 84 3.54 -10.97 4.41
C TYR A 84 2.72 -11.05 3.13
N HIS A 85 2.47 -9.92 2.47
CA HIS A 85 1.68 -9.83 1.26
C HIS A 85 2.23 -8.79 0.29
N GLY A 86 2.28 -9.14 -1.00
CA GLY A 86 2.66 -8.23 -2.07
C GLY A 86 1.45 -7.88 -2.94
N TRP A 87 1.42 -6.66 -3.44
CA TRP A 87 0.31 -6.14 -4.23
C TRP A 87 0.75 -5.71 -5.64
N SER A 88 -0.08 -6.05 -6.64
CA SER A 88 -0.16 -5.33 -7.91
C SER A 88 -1.45 -4.53 -7.93
N TYR A 89 -1.57 -3.56 -8.87
CA TYR A 89 -2.80 -2.78 -9.03
C TYR A 89 -4.01 -3.70 -9.24
N GLU A 90 -3.89 -4.65 -10.15
CA GLU A 90 -4.99 -5.56 -10.54
C GLU A 90 -5.47 -6.44 -9.37
N THR A 91 -4.53 -6.92 -8.56
CA THR A 91 -4.88 -7.74 -7.38
C THR A 91 -5.52 -6.90 -6.29
N LEU A 92 -4.98 -5.71 -6.03
CA LEU A 92 -5.52 -4.80 -5.02
C LEU A 92 -6.91 -4.28 -5.42
N GLU A 93 -7.09 -3.86 -6.67
CA GLU A 93 -8.38 -3.42 -7.22
C GLU A 93 -9.45 -4.52 -7.07
N LYS A 94 -9.13 -5.75 -7.50
CA LYS A 94 -10.04 -6.90 -7.38
C LYS A 94 -10.50 -7.13 -5.94
N GLU A 95 -9.57 -7.13 -4.99
CA GLU A 95 -9.90 -7.34 -3.59
C GLU A 95 -10.73 -6.18 -3.01
N LEU A 96 -10.38 -4.93 -3.30
CA LEU A 96 -11.14 -3.77 -2.86
C LEU A 96 -12.57 -3.80 -3.41
N MET A 97 -12.76 -4.08 -4.70
CA MET A 97 -14.08 -4.20 -5.31
C MET A 97 -14.90 -5.33 -4.68
N SER A 98 -14.28 -6.48 -4.39
CA SER A 98 -14.94 -7.61 -3.74
C SER A 98 -15.44 -7.29 -2.32
N MET A 99 -14.84 -6.30 -1.67
CA MET A 99 -15.16 -5.85 -0.31
C MET A 99 -16.14 -4.67 -0.26
N GLY A 100 -16.70 -4.25 -1.41
CA GLY A 100 -17.73 -3.21 -1.47
C GLY A 100 -17.18 -1.81 -1.73
N PHE A 101 -15.94 -1.70 -2.16
CA PHE A 101 -15.42 -0.44 -2.70
C PHE A 101 -15.78 -0.29 -4.19
N CYS A 102 -15.72 0.94 -4.69
CA CYS A 102 -15.85 1.30 -6.11
C CYS A 102 -14.86 2.41 -6.46
N ASP A 103 -14.83 2.83 -7.72
CA ASP A 103 -13.98 3.91 -8.21
C ASP A 103 -12.50 3.73 -7.82
N VAL A 104 -12.02 2.48 -7.90
CA VAL A 104 -10.63 2.16 -7.58
C VAL A 104 -9.73 2.78 -8.65
N ARG A 105 -8.78 3.60 -8.23
CA ARG A 105 -7.87 4.30 -9.15
C ARG A 105 -6.51 4.56 -8.52
N VAL A 106 -5.50 4.68 -9.36
CA VAL A 106 -4.19 5.21 -8.95
C VAL A 106 -4.33 6.71 -8.69
N TYR A 107 -3.73 7.22 -7.61
CA TYR A 107 -3.63 8.65 -7.35
C TYR A 107 -2.18 9.14 -7.42
N ASP A 108 -2.02 10.40 -7.83
CA ASP A 108 -0.73 11.10 -7.75
C ASP A 108 -0.60 11.72 -6.37
N TRP A 109 0.41 11.28 -5.60
CA TRP A 109 0.68 11.80 -4.26
C TRP A 109 0.89 13.34 -4.25
N LYS A 110 1.41 13.92 -5.36
CA LYS A 110 1.61 15.37 -5.51
C LYS A 110 0.31 16.15 -5.53
N SER A 111 -0.79 15.48 -5.88
CA SER A 111 -2.14 16.08 -5.97
C SER A 111 -2.96 15.93 -4.69
N THR A 112 -2.38 15.36 -3.64
CA THR A 112 -3.08 15.14 -2.36
C THR A 112 -2.90 16.31 -1.40
N GLU A 113 -3.82 16.46 -0.46
CA GLU A 113 -3.76 17.46 0.61
C GLU A 113 -2.58 17.23 1.58
N HIS A 114 -1.99 16.04 1.56
CA HIS A 114 -0.83 15.68 2.39
C HIS A 114 0.49 15.55 1.60
N PHE A 115 0.55 16.08 0.38
CA PHE A 115 1.75 16.01 -0.50
C PHE A 115 3.05 16.47 0.16
N TYR A 116 2.95 17.30 1.19
CA TYR A 116 4.08 17.85 1.96
C TYR A 116 4.58 16.89 3.06
N VAL A 117 3.87 15.81 3.34
CA VAL A 117 4.31 14.79 4.30
C VAL A 117 5.24 13.84 3.57
N ASP A 118 6.49 13.78 4.01
CA ASP A 118 7.50 12.89 3.43
C ASP A 118 7.33 11.48 4.02
N ASP A 119 6.50 10.68 3.37
CA ASP A 119 6.24 9.30 3.72
C ASP A 119 6.52 8.34 2.54
N TYR A 120 6.29 7.04 2.75
CA TYR A 120 6.59 6.04 1.73
C TYR A 120 5.66 6.06 0.51
N SER A 121 4.56 6.84 0.50
CA SER A 121 3.79 7.08 -0.73
C SER A 121 4.63 7.77 -1.81
N GLN A 122 5.75 8.34 -1.40
CA GLN A 122 6.74 9.06 -2.21
C GLN A 122 8.07 8.30 -2.29
N ALA A 123 8.07 6.99 -2.13
CA ALA A 123 9.29 6.17 -2.21
C ALA A 123 9.77 6.06 -3.67
N TYR A 124 11.02 6.43 -3.93
CA TYR A 124 11.65 6.38 -5.25
C TYR A 124 12.98 5.62 -5.22
N LEU A 125 13.31 4.96 -6.32
CA LEU A 125 14.64 4.42 -6.60
C LEU A 125 15.21 5.03 -7.89
N PRO A 126 16.50 5.42 -7.95
CA PRO A 126 17.45 5.47 -6.83
C PRO A 126 16.91 6.25 -5.65
N HIS A 127 17.40 5.97 -4.46
CA HIS A 127 16.81 6.43 -3.20
C HIS A 127 16.44 7.91 -3.21
N MET A 128 15.12 8.19 -3.11
CA MET A 128 14.50 9.51 -3.04
C MET A 128 14.77 10.44 -4.25
N ASP A 129 15.20 9.91 -5.40
CA ASP A 129 15.26 10.69 -6.62
C ASP A 129 13.85 10.91 -7.21
N LYS A 130 13.15 11.90 -6.69
CA LYS A 130 11.78 12.27 -7.13
C LYS A 130 11.74 12.93 -8.54
N THR A 131 12.89 13.20 -9.14
CA THR A 131 12.99 13.85 -10.45
C THR A 131 13.18 12.85 -11.58
N ASN A 132 14.12 11.92 -11.42
CA ASN A 132 14.49 10.96 -12.47
C ASN A 132 14.23 9.50 -12.04
N GLY A 133 13.99 9.28 -10.77
CA GLY A 133 13.77 7.95 -10.20
C GLY A 133 12.40 7.36 -10.56
N LYS A 134 12.26 6.10 -10.28
CA LYS A 134 11.01 5.35 -10.42
C LYS A 134 10.27 5.32 -9.10
N LEU A 135 8.98 5.68 -9.13
CA LEU A 135 8.10 5.51 -7.97
C LEU A 135 7.94 4.03 -7.64
N MET A 136 8.19 3.67 -6.39
CA MET A 136 8.18 2.31 -5.88
C MET A 136 6.97 2.02 -4.99
N SER A 137 6.08 2.99 -4.84
CA SER A 137 4.83 2.88 -4.10
C SER A 137 3.64 2.81 -5.06
N LEU A 138 2.80 1.80 -4.87
CA LEU A 138 1.50 1.69 -5.51
C LEU A 138 0.50 2.49 -4.68
N ASN A 139 0.11 3.65 -5.20
CA ASN A 139 -0.78 4.61 -4.57
C ASN A 139 -2.19 4.46 -5.14
N VAL A 140 -3.15 3.99 -4.34
CA VAL A 140 -4.52 3.66 -4.79
C VAL A 140 -5.56 4.30 -3.89
N GLU A 141 -6.57 4.89 -4.50
CA GLU A 141 -7.81 5.32 -3.83
C GLU A 141 -8.98 4.44 -4.23
N ALA A 142 -9.89 4.24 -3.28
CA ALA A 142 -11.16 3.55 -3.50
C ALA A 142 -12.27 4.19 -2.68
N THR A 143 -13.48 4.26 -3.23
CA THR A 143 -14.65 4.85 -2.57
C THR A 143 -15.53 3.75 -1.99
N LYS A 144 -15.96 3.90 -0.73
CA LYS A 144 -16.97 3.01 -0.15
C LYS A 144 -18.34 3.23 -0.81
N LYS A 145 -18.96 2.15 -1.30
CA LYS A 145 -20.36 2.15 -1.78
C LYS A 145 -21.34 2.46 -0.66
#